data_d1a7f88b14932008dd9d4fe465e67cb0
#
_entry.id   d1a7f88b14932008dd9d4fe465e67cb0
#
_cell.length_a   1.000
_cell.length_b   1.000
_cell.length_c   1.000
_cell.angle_alpha   90.00
_cell.angle_beta   90.00
_cell.angle_gamma   90.00
#
_symmetry.space_group_name_H-M   'P 1'
#
loop_
_entity.id
_entity.type
_entity.pdbx_description
1 polymer ?
#
loop_
_entity_poly.entity_id
_entity_poly.type
_entity_poly.pdbx_seq_one_letter_code
_entity_poly.pdbx_strand_id
1 'polypeptide(L)'
;ISKYILPLFNHPLIPEAYLLADWKNNQIDTALNLAEYICKPLFSFGGQGVMLDPTIDSIHAINDPENWILQKKVTYAAVIETPSGRSKAEIRLFYFWDKQLGRYVATNNLTRISKGPMIGVSYNDTATWIGGSISYFEQ
;
A
#
# COMPACT_ATOMS: atom_id res chain seq x y z
N ILE A 1 13.13 -1.72 -2.41
CA ILE A 1 12.15 -1.07 -3.33
C ILE A 1 11.76 0.25 -2.70
N SER A 2 11.96 1.36 -3.41
CA SER A 2 11.56 2.69 -2.96
C SER A 2 10.10 2.98 -3.31
N LYS A 3 9.40 3.66 -2.40
CA LYS A 3 8.04 4.17 -2.62
C LYS A 3 8.04 5.61 -3.19
N TYR A 4 9.21 6.16 -3.47
CA TYR A 4 9.41 7.55 -3.92
C TYR A 4 8.61 7.91 -5.18
N ILE A 5 8.34 6.94 -6.04
CA ILE A 5 7.59 7.17 -7.27
C ILE A 5 6.09 7.43 -7.04
N LEU A 6 5.53 7.03 -5.88
CA LEU A 6 4.08 7.12 -5.65
C LEU A 6 3.54 8.56 -5.71
N PRO A 7 4.21 9.58 -5.15
CA PRO A 7 3.76 10.97 -5.26
C PRO A 7 3.78 11.54 -6.69
N LEU A 8 4.47 10.87 -7.63
CA LEU A 8 4.55 11.32 -9.02
C LEU A 8 3.37 10.86 -9.87
N PHE A 9 2.54 9.94 -9.37
CA PHE A 9 1.37 9.47 -10.08
C PHE A 9 0.15 10.34 -9.77
N ASN A 10 -0.51 10.78 -10.83
CA ASN A 10 -1.83 11.41 -10.75
C ASN A 10 -2.82 10.58 -11.58
N HIS A 11 -3.50 9.62 -10.94
CA HIS A 11 -4.44 8.74 -11.60
C HIS A 11 -5.53 8.30 -10.62
N PRO A 12 -6.82 8.25 -11.02
CA PRO A 12 -7.94 7.92 -10.11
C PRO A 12 -7.84 6.56 -9.41
N LEU A 13 -7.12 5.60 -10.00
CA LEU A 13 -6.91 4.26 -9.43
C LEU A 13 -5.67 4.16 -8.54
N ILE A 14 -4.87 5.24 -8.43
CA ILE A 14 -3.67 5.26 -7.59
C ILE A 14 -3.96 6.16 -6.39
N PRO A 15 -3.80 5.64 -5.16
CA PRO A 15 -4.01 6.46 -3.97
C PRO A 15 -3.08 7.66 -3.97
N GLU A 16 -3.65 8.82 -3.73
CA GLU A 16 -2.92 10.07 -3.58
C GLU A 16 -1.79 9.92 -2.56
N ALA A 17 -0.63 10.44 -2.88
CA ALA A 17 0.54 10.36 -2.01
C ALA A 17 1.38 11.63 -2.10
N TYR A 18 2.05 11.98 -1.00
CA TYR A 18 2.90 13.16 -0.86
C TYR A 18 4.21 12.79 -0.18
N LEU A 19 5.30 13.44 -0.56
CA LEU A 19 6.51 13.38 0.26
C LEU A 19 6.24 14.11 1.59
N LEU A 20 6.66 13.52 2.69
CA LEU A 20 6.43 14.11 4.00
C LEU A 20 7.20 15.42 4.17
N ALA A 21 8.37 15.54 3.54
CA ALA A 21 9.14 16.77 3.51
C ALA A 21 8.37 17.93 2.89
N ASP A 22 7.66 17.69 1.77
CA ASP A 22 6.87 18.72 1.09
C ASP A 22 5.71 19.20 1.97
N TRP A 23 5.06 18.27 2.69
CA TRP A 23 4.02 18.63 3.65
C TRP A 23 4.57 19.45 4.82
N LYS A 24 5.70 19.04 5.43
CA LYS A 24 6.35 19.80 6.52
C LYS A 24 6.81 21.19 6.09
N ASN A 25 7.18 21.37 4.83
CA ASN A 25 7.63 22.63 4.27
C ASN A 25 6.48 23.51 3.73
N ASN A 26 5.22 23.14 4.00
CA ASN A 26 4.02 23.82 3.51
C ASN A 26 3.96 23.94 1.97
N GLN A 27 4.59 23.03 1.25
CA GLN A 27 4.54 22.97 -0.21
C GLN A 27 3.29 22.27 -0.75
N ILE A 28 2.54 21.63 0.13
CA ILE A 28 1.23 21.03 -0.15
C ILE A 28 0.21 21.57 0.85
N ASP A 29 -1.06 21.43 0.53
CA ASP A 29 -2.15 21.85 1.41
C ASP A 29 -2.03 21.14 2.77
N THR A 30 -1.80 21.92 3.81
CA THR A 30 -1.67 21.43 5.19
C THR A 30 -3.00 21.04 5.82
N ALA A 31 -4.12 21.35 5.18
CA ALA A 31 -5.47 21.01 5.64
C ALA A 31 -5.82 19.52 5.43
N LEU A 32 -4.83 18.67 5.13
CA LEU A 32 -5.06 17.23 5.00
C LEU A 32 -5.65 16.65 6.29
N ASN A 33 -6.76 15.94 6.15
CA ASN A 33 -7.29 15.13 7.24
C ASN A 33 -6.42 13.89 7.45
N LEU A 34 -5.45 13.94 8.38
CA LEU A 34 -4.52 12.86 8.63
C LEU A 34 -5.19 11.52 8.96
N ALA A 35 -6.43 11.52 9.45
CA ALA A 35 -7.19 10.29 9.68
C ALA A 35 -7.44 9.49 8.38
N GLU A 36 -7.38 10.14 7.22
CA GLU A 36 -7.53 9.51 5.90
C GLU A 36 -6.19 9.03 5.31
N TYR A 37 -5.09 9.26 5.99
CA TYR A 37 -3.74 8.94 5.49
C TYR A 37 -3.04 7.92 6.35
N ILE A 38 -2.05 7.26 5.76
CA ILE A 38 -1.04 6.47 6.43
C ILE A 38 0.32 7.09 6.15
N CYS A 39 1.23 7.02 7.13
CA CYS A 39 2.60 7.49 6.96
C CYS A 39 3.54 6.28 6.83
N LYS A 40 4.43 6.30 5.84
CA LYS A 40 5.30 5.17 5.51
C LYS A 40 6.72 5.60 5.26
N PRO A 41 7.73 4.83 5.73
CA PRO A 41 9.09 5.01 5.25
C PRO A 41 9.20 4.69 3.76
N LEU A 42 9.99 5.46 3.02
CA LEU A 42 10.28 5.21 1.60
C LEU A 42 10.95 3.85 1.40
N PHE A 43 11.90 3.54 2.26
CA PHE A 43 12.72 2.33 2.21
C PHE A 43 12.37 1.42 3.38
N SER A 44 11.34 0.60 3.22
CA SER A 44 10.94 -0.39 4.21
C SER A 44 10.35 -1.63 3.54
N PHE A 45 10.33 -2.72 4.29
CA PHE A 45 9.83 -4.01 3.83
C PHE A 45 8.78 -4.54 4.81
N GLY A 46 7.80 -5.29 4.29
CA GLY A 46 6.84 -6.01 5.13
C GLY A 46 5.99 -5.17 6.06
N GLY A 47 5.80 -3.88 5.77
CA GLY A 47 5.02 -2.97 6.61
C GLY A 47 5.79 -2.35 7.77
N GLN A 48 7.10 -2.58 7.88
CA GLN A 48 7.91 -1.97 8.94
C GLN A 48 7.83 -0.44 8.90
N GLY A 49 7.62 0.15 10.08
CA GLY A 49 7.55 1.60 10.26
C GLY A 49 6.31 2.27 9.70
N VAL A 50 5.31 1.51 9.21
CA VAL A 50 4.05 2.08 8.74
C VAL A 50 3.20 2.54 9.92
N MET A 51 2.81 3.81 9.92
CA MET A 51 1.85 4.38 10.85
C MET A 51 0.48 4.40 10.17
N LEU A 52 -0.46 3.58 10.68
CA LEU A 52 -1.81 3.49 10.11
C LEU A 52 -2.66 4.71 10.48
N ASP A 53 -2.43 5.28 11.63
CA ASP A 53 -3.14 6.44 12.16
C ASP A 53 -2.12 7.50 12.63
N PRO A 54 -1.48 8.22 11.66
CA PRO A 54 -0.50 9.24 11.99
C PRO A 54 -1.19 10.42 12.67
N THR A 55 -0.56 10.93 13.73
CA THR A 55 -0.95 12.18 14.39
C THR A 55 0.04 13.29 14.03
N ILE A 56 -0.35 14.53 14.22
CA ILE A 56 0.55 15.69 14.05
C ILE A 56 1.85 15.49 14.83
N ASP A 57 1.75 15.08 16.09
CA ASP A 57 2.91 14.86 16.95
C ASP A 57 3.82 13.74 16.43
N SER A 58 3.22 12.61 16.01
CA SER A 58 3.99 11.49 15.45
C SER A 58 4.73 11.86 14.16
N ILE A 59 4.10 12.68 13.32
CA ILE A 59 4.72 13.18 12.09
C ILE A 59 5.84 14.19 12.41
N HIS A 60 5.61 15.12 13.36
CA HIS A 60 6.63 16.08 13.75
C HIS A 60 7.85 15.43 14.38
N ALA A 61 7.69 14.30 15.06
CA ALA A 61 8.77 13.52 15.65
C ALA A 61 9.69 12.84 14.62
N ILE A 62 9.28 12.78 13.34
CA ILE A 62 10.11 12.22 12.26
C ILE A 62 11.23 13.22 11.93
N ASN A 63 12.49 12.81 12.15
CA ASN A 63 13.67 13.66 11.96
C ASN A 63 14.18 13.68 10.50
N ASP A 64 13.80 12.69 9.69
CA ASP A 64 14.22 12.48 8.30
C ASP A 64 13.01 12.46 7.33
N PRO A 65 12.20 13.55 7.30
CA PRO A 65 10.93 13.56 6.55
C PRO A 65 11.09 13.32 5.05
N GLU A 66 12.28 13.55 4.48
CA GLU A 66 12.63 13.25 3.09
C GLU A 66 12.59 11.74 2.78
N ASN A 67 12.65 10.89 3.81
CA ASN A 67 12.57 9.43 3.68
C ASN A 67 11.18 8.87 3.98
N TRP A 68 10.16 9.71 3.98
CA TRP A 68 8.78 9.32 4.31
C TRP A 68 7.76 9.85 3.32
N ILE A 69 6.63 9.12 3.19
CA ILE A 69 5.46 9.57 2.43
C ILE A 69 4.20 9.52 3.30
N LEU A 70 3.29 10.45 3.04
CA LEU A 70 1.88 10.35 3.37
C LEU A 70 1.16 9.75 2.18
N GLN A 71 0.35 8.74 2.40
CA GLN A 71 -0.47 8.12 1.35
C GLN A 71 -1.91 7.98 1.83
N LYS A 72 -2.86 8.34 0.99
CA LYS A 72 -4.28 8.17 1.26
C LYS A 72 -4.61 6.69 1.52
N LYS A 73 -5.41 6.43 2.53
CA LYS A 73 -5.85 5.07 2.89
C LYS A 73 -6.67 4.47 1.75
N VAL A 74 -6.42 3.20 1.48
CA VAL A 74 -7.24 2.41 0.56
C VAL A 74 -8.19 1.55 1.38
N THR A 75 -9.47 1.72 1.13
CA THR A 75 -10.50 0.86 1.74
C THR A 75 -10.71 -0.36 0.85
N TYR A 76 -10.18 -1.50 1.28
CA TYR A 76 -10.38 -2.76 0.58
C TYR A 76 -11.79 -3.30 0.83
N ALA A 77 -12.51 -3.61 -0.24
CA ALA A 77 -13.77 -4.31 -0.13
C ALA A 77 -13.57 -5.77 0.33
N ALA A 78 -14.36 -6.22 1.29
CA ALA A 78 -14.36 -7.61 1.73
C ALA A 78 -15.32 -8.41 0.83
N VAL A 79 -14.78 -8.92 -0.28
CA VAL A 79 -15.57 -9.54 -1.36
C VAL A 79 -15.44 -11.06 -1.44
N ILE A 80 -14.46 -11.66 -0.74
CA ILE A 80 -14.23 -13.10 -0.77
C ILE A 80 -14.92 -13.75 0.41
N GLU A 81 -15.89 -14.63 0.13
CA GLU A 81 -16.54 -15.44 1.16
C GLU A 81 -15.58 -16.51 1.68
N THR A 82 -15.56 -16.68 2.99
CA THR A 82 -14.69 -17.63 3.66
C THR A 82 -15.42 -18.26 4.85
N PRO A 83 -15.01 -19.45 5.34
CA PRO A 83 -15.68 -20.11 6.46
C PRO A 83 -15.82 -19.26 7.73
N SER A 84 -14.94 -18.27 7.90
CA SER A 84 -14.94 -17.36 9.05
C SER A 84 -15.43 -15.93 8.73
N GLY A 85 -16.19 -15.76 7.62
CA GLY A 85 -16.73 -14.48 7.14
C GLY A 85 -15.93 -13.89 5.97
N ARG A 86 -16.32 -12.70 5.50
CA ARG A 86 -15.74 -12.06 4.32
C ARG A 86 -14.31 -11.61 4.51
N SER A 87 -13.51 -11.76 3.48
CA SER A 87 -12.11 -11.35 3.42
C SER A 87 -11.85 -10.37 2.29
N LYS A 88 -10.81 -9.56 2.46
CA LYS A 88 -10.23 -8.68 1.44
C LYS A 88 -9.29 -9.49 0.55
N ALA A 89 -9.14 -9.09 -0.70
CA ALA A 89 -8.14 -9.64 -1.62
C ALA A 89 -7.23 -8.55 -2.17
N GLU A 90 -5.94 -8.87 -2.30
CA GLU A 90 -4.95 -8.07 -3.02
C GLU A 90 -4.39 -8.93 -4.15
N ILE A 91 -4.40 -8.42 -5.36
CA ILE A 91 -3.82 -9.09 -6.52
C ILE A 91 -2.54 -8.36 -6.91
N ARG A 92 -1.43 -9.07 -6.94
CA ARG A 92 -0.15 -8.58 -7.43
C ARG A 92 0.11 -9.15 -8.81
N LEU A 93 0.31 -8.28 -9.77
CA LEU A 93 0.70 -8.65 -11.13
C LEU A 93 2.20 -8.49 -11.29
N PHE A 94 2.86 -9.51 -11.80
CA PHE A 94 4.29 -9.49 -12.08
C PHE A 94 4.52 -9.31 -13.56
N TYR A 95 5.21 -8.21 -13.90
CA TYR A 95 5.61 -7.88 -15.27
C TYR A 95 7.12 -7.96 -15.37
N PHE A 96 7.59 -8.67 -16.39
CA PHE A 96 9.01 -8.73 -16.72
C PHE A 96 9.25 -8.19 -18.11
N TRP A 97 10.40 -7.56 -18.29
CA TRP A 97 10.81 -7.07 -19.59
C TRP A 97 11.19 -8.23 -20.49
N ASP A 98 10.46 -8.40 -21.58
CA ASP A 98 10.80 -9.36 -22.63
C ASP A 98 11.66 -8.66 -23.68
N LYS A 99 12.91 -9.12 -23.79
CA LYS A 99 13.88 -8.55 -24.73
C LYS A 99 13.53 -8.83 -26.21
N GLN A 100 12.86 -9.95 -26.47
CA GLN A 100 12.48 -10.33 -27.84
C GLN A 100 11.28 -9.50 -28.31
N LEU A 101 10.31 -9.27 -27.42
CA LEU A 101 9.12 -8.48 -27.72
C LEU A 101 9.32 -6.97 -27.52
N GLY A 102 10.41 -6.54 -26.89
CA GLY A 102 10.70 -5.14 -26.59
C GLY A 102 9.65 -4.49 -25.68
N ARG A 103 8.98 -5.26 -24.80
CA ARG A 103 7.92 -4.76 -23.90
C ARG A 103 7.85 -5.54 -22.59
N TYR A 104 7.15 -4.97 -21.62
CA TYR A 104 6.78 -5.70 -20.41
C TYR A 104 5.67 -6.70 -20.72
N VAL A 105 5.82 -7.92 -20.19
CA VAL A 105 4.85 -9.01 -20.30
C VAL A 105 4.42 -9.44 -18.91
N ALA A 106 3.11 -9.56 -18.72
CA ALA A 106 2.57 -10.15 -17.50
C ALA A 106 2.91 -11.64 -17.49
N THR A 107 3.69 -12.07 -16.50
CA THR A 107 4.20 -13.45 -16.42
C THR A 107 3.53 -14.26 -15.31
N ASN A 108 3.12 -13.61 -14.26
CA ASN A 108 2.52 -14.30 -13.11
C ASN A 108 1.70 -13.32 -12.26
N ASN A 109 0.92 -13.85 -11.35
CA ASN A 109 0.25 -13.08 -10.31
C ASN A 109 0.31 -13.81 -8.97
N LEU A 110 0.08 -13.04 -7.90
CA LEU A 110 -0.10 -13.54 -6.55
C LEU A 110 -1.34 -12.87 -5.96
N THR A 111 -2.33 -13.66 -5.58
CA THR A 111 -3.47 -13.18 -4.81
C THR A 111 -3.25 -13.47 -3.34
N ARG A 112 -3.40 -12.46 -2.51
CA ARG A 112 -3.36 -12.59 -1.05
C ARG A 112 -4.72 -12.26 -0.47
N ILE A 113 -5.19 -13.10 0.44
CA ILE A 113 -6.45 -12.95 1.14
C ILE A 113 -6.17 -12.61 2.60
N SER A 114 -6.85 -11.62 3.14
CA SER A 114 -6.61 -11.12 4.49
C SER A 114 -7.88 -10.52 5.10
N LYS A 115 -7.99 -10.58 6.44
CA LYS A 115 -9.04 -9.91 7.22
C LYS A 115 -8.52 -8.74 8.03
N GLY A 116 -7.22 -8.72 8.29
CA GLY A 116 -6.57 -7.69 9.10
C GLY A 116 -6.60 -6.30 8.46
N PRO A 117 -6.18 -5.27 9.20
CA PRO A 117 -6.11 -3.89 8.71
C PRO A 117 -5.12 -3.74 7.55
N MET A 118 -4.07 -4.58 7.55
CA MET A 118 -3.09 -4.67 6.46
C MET A 118 -3.04 -6.08 5.89
N ILE A 119 -2.68 -6.18 4.60
CA ILE A 119 -2.53 -7.46 3.93
C ILE A 119 -1.11 -7.99 4.19
N GLY A 120 -0.99 -8.87 5.16
CA GLY A 120 0.26 -9.51 5.55
C GLY A 120 0.06 -10.49 6.69
N VAL A 121 0.91 -11.51 6.78
CA VAL A 121 0.80 -12.57 7.80
C VAL A 121 0.88 -11.97 9.20
N SER A 122 1.84 -11.08 9.45
CA SER A 122 2.06 -10.43 10.75
C SER A 122 0.89 -9.58 11.29
N TYR A 123 -0.09 -9.27 10.45
CA TYR A 123 -1.28 -8.50 10.84
C TYR A 123 -2.54 -9.37 10.98
N ASN A 124 -2.38 -10.67 10.95
CA ASN A 124 -3.46 -11.66 10.95
C ASN A 124 -3.18 -12.83 11.88
N ASP A 125 -2.44 -12.61 12.98
CA ASP A 125 -1.97 -13.64 13.90
C ASP A 125 -3.10 -14.46 14.54
N THR A 126 -4.30 -13.88 14.63
CA THR A 126 -5.51 -14.53 15.15
C THR A 126 -6.35 -15.20 14.07
N ALA A 127 -6.01 -15.04 12.80
CA ALA A 127 -6.76 -15.63 11.71
C ALA A 127 -6.37 -17.10 11.55
N THR A 128 -7.35 -18.00 11.60
CA THR A 128 -7.13 -19.44 11.42
C THR A 128 -6.65 -19.81 10.01
N TRP A 129 -6.78 -18.90 9.06
CA TRP A 129 -6.22 -19.03 7.72
C TRP A 129 -6.04 -17.67 7.04
N ILE A 130 -4.91 -17.52 6.45
CA ILE A 130 -4.50 -16.45 5.55
C ILE A 130 -3.93 -17.17 4.34
N GLY A 131 -4.30 -16.77 3.15
CA GLY A 131 -3.91 -17.51 1.96
C GLY A 131 -3.19 -16.66 0.93
N GLY A 132 -2.23 -17.28 0.28
CA GLY A 132 -1.72 -16.87 -1.02
C GLY A 132 -2.15 -17.87 -2.08
N SER A 133 -2.60 -17.37 -3.23
CA SER A 133 -3.03 -18.17 -4.37
C SER A 133 -2.69 -17.43 -5.66
N ILE A 134 -3.04 -18.02 -6.79
CA ILE A 134 -3.06 -17.36 -8.09
C ILE A 134 -4.50 -16.94 -8.40
N SER A 135 -4.64 -15.88 -9.21
CA SER A 135 -5.93 -15.47 -9.78
C SER A 135 -5.99 -15.88 -11.24
N TYR A 136 -7.18 -16.27 -11.67
CA TYR A 136 -7.49 -16.48 -13.07
C TYR A 136 -8.17 -15.23 -13.62
N PHE A 137 -7.85 -14.87 -14.84
CA PHE A 137 -8.49 -13.78 -15.58
C PHE A 137 -9.48 -14.39 -16.57
N GLU A 138 -10.64 -13.77 -16.69
CA GLU A 138 -11.55 -14.05 -17.80
C GLU A 138 -10.89 -13.60 -19.10
N GLN A 139 -11.08 -14.39 -20.18
CA GLN A 139 -10.57 -14.10 -21.53
C GLN A 139 -11.58 -13.29 -22.31
#